data_8900ae2134df50ffd571dc0532365eb1
#
_entry.id   8900ae2134df50ffd571dc0532365eb1
#
_cell.length_a   1.000
_cell.length_b   1.000
_cell.length_c   1.000
_cell.angle_alpha   90.00
_cell.angle_beta   90.00
_cell.angle_gamma   90.00
#
_symmetry.space_group_name_H-M   'P 1'
#
loop_
_entity.id
_entity.type
_entity.pdbx_description
1 polymer ?
#
loop_
_entity_poly.entity_id
_entity_poly.type
_entity_poly.pdbx_seq_one_letter_code
_entity_poly.pdbx_strand_id
1 'polypeptide(L)'
;MTDKNIVLCETDNRGIANVHLNRPHKNNAYNGEMIERLLEVFEGLSSHKSLKAVVIRGNGKHFQAGADLEWLKEIGKLTKDENFIVSKKTALAIKGLTEFPRPVISIVHGGCFGGGTGIVAASDIVIAETKSIFSISETRWGVMAGIIIPQLNKSIGVRNVRRYAISSERFNADEAKRIGLVHEVLDQQFIDEKLESILDHILLCGPEAIYQTKMRALKEANLILDEKEFNELVEEHLSLIHISEPTRLDGI
;
A
#
# COMPACT_ATOMS: atom_id res chain seq x y z
N MET A 1 13.92 -16.03 10.96
CA MET A 1 13.07 -15.22 11.89
C MET A 1 12.98 -13.84 11.27
N THR A 2 11.75 -13.35 11.03
CA THR A 2 11.52 -12.01 10.45
C THR A 2 12.01 -10.94 11.44
N ASP A 3 12.72 -9.92 10.96
CA ASP A 3 13.12 -8.80 11.84
C ASP A 3 11.87 -8.00 12.25
N LYS A 4 11.48 -8.16 13.52
CA LYS A 4 10.30 -7.48 14.07
C LYS A 4 10.38 -5.95 14.04
N ASN A 5 11.58 -5.42 13.89
CA ASN A 5 11.80 -3.97 13.85
C ASN A 5 11.54 -3.36 12.46
N ILE A 6 11.41 -4.16 11.41
CA ILE A 6 11.18 -3.64 10.03
C ILE A 6 9.77 -3.07 9.84
N VAL A 7 8.79 -3.53 10.63
CA VAL A 7 7.46 -2.94 10.79
C VAL A 7 7.13 -2.92 12.28
N LEU A 8 6.94 -1.73 12.82
CA LEU A 8 6.55 -1.53 14.22
C LEU A 8 5.02 -1.42 14.30
N CYS A 9 4.44 -1.95 15.39
CA CYS A 9 3.01 -1.87 15.61
C CYS A 9 2.75 -1.69 17.11
N GLU A 10 2.02 -0.62 17.46
CA GLU A 10 1.57 -0.34 18.82
C GLU A 10 0.09 0.03 18.80
N THR A 11 -0.68 -0.48 19.74
CA THR A 11 -2.11 -0.15 19.86
C THR A 11 -2.32 0.68 21.13
N ASP A 12 -2.97 1.84 20.99
CA ASP A 12 -3.29 2.72 22.09
C ASP A 12 -4.51 2.21 22.92
N ASN A 13 -4.80 2.87 24.02
CA ASN A 13 -5.90 2.51 24.92
C ASN A 13 -7.31 2.72 24.31
N ARG A 14 -7.42 3.46 23.20
CA ARG A 14 -8.65 3.66 22.42
C ARG A 14 -8.88 2.54 21.41
N GLY A 15 -7.86 1.68 21.19
CA GLY A 15 -7.89 0.65 20.18
C GLY A 15 -7.42 1.13 18.81
N ILE A 16 -6.63 2.20 18.73
CA ILE A 16 -6.01 2.68 17.49
C ILE A 16 -4.63 2.02 17.35
N ALA A 17 -4.45 1.21 16.32
CA ALA A 17 -3.15 0.61 16.01
C ALA A 17 -2.33 1.54 15.12
N ASN A 18 -1.14 1.92 15.60
CA ASN A 18 -0.16 2.68 14.83
C ASN A 18 0.87 1.70 14.23
N VAL A 19 0.86 1.58 12.91
CA VAL A 19 1.78 0.73 12.13
C VAL A 19 2.80 1.62 11.44
N HIS A 20 4.07 1.41 11.72
CA HIS A 20 5.16 2.15 11.12
C HIS A 20 6.01 1.26 10.22
N LEU A 21 6.09 1.61 8.93
CA LEU A 21 7.10 1.08 8.04
C LEU A 21 8.46 1.60 8.51
N ASN A 22 9.35 0.70 8.94
CA ASN A 22 10.56 1.08 9.67
C ASN A 22 11.84 0.54 9.02
N ARG A 23 12.06 0.96 7.79
CA ARG A 23 13.28 0.69 7.02
C ARG A 23 13.82 2.00 6.42
N PRO A 24 14.04 3.06 7.26
CA PRO A 24 14.33 4.42 6.79
C PRO A 24 15.63 4.52 5.99
N HIS A 25 16.62 3.68 6.25
CA HIS A 25 17.89 3.60 5.52
C HIS A 25 17.74 3.13 4.06
N LYS A 26 16.62 2.50 3.72
CA LYS A 26 16.20 2.10 2.36
C LYS A 26 14.94 2.85 1.92
N ASN A 27 14.62 4.01 2.54
CA ASN A 27 13.42 4.81 2.25
C ASN A 27 12.11 3.99 2.35
N ASN A 28 12.06 3.03 3.28
CA ASN A 28 10.96 2.09 3.47
C ASN A 28 10.63 1.25 2.22
N ALA A 29 11.57 1.07 1.29
CA ALA A 29 11.41 0.14 0.18
C ALA A 29 11.14 -1.27 0.73
N TYR A 30 10.09 -1.93 0.20
CA TYR A 30 9.72 -3.25 0.70
C TYR A 30 10.58 -4.36 0.09
N ASN A 31 10.82 -5.39 0.87
CA ASN A 31 11.40 -6.67 0.49
C ASN A 31 10.53 -7.81 1.05
N GLY A 32 10.91 -9.05 0.80
CA GLY A 32 10.17 -10.22 1.28
C GLY A 32 9.93 -10.20 2.80
N GLU A 33 10.93 -9.78 3.58
CA GLU A 33 10.85 -9.70 5.03
C GLU A 33 9.82 -8.67 5.52
N MET A 34 9.78 -7.48 4.90
CA MET A 34 8.75 -6.47 5.22
C MET A 34 7.35 -6.95 4.85
N ILE A 35 7.18 -7.64 3.70
CA ILE A 35 5.90 -8.23 3.29
C ILE A 35 5.42 -9.24 4.32
N GLU A 36 6.28 -10.18 4.72
CA GLU A 36 5.96 -11.19 5.73
C GLU A 36 5.58 -10.54 7.07
N ARG A 37 6.36 -9.54 7.48
CA ARG A 37 6.07 -8.83 8.74
C ARG A 37 4.76 -8.05 8.69
N LEU A 38 4.43 -7.43 7.55
CA LEU A 38 3.12 -6.77 7.37
C LEU A 38 1.97 -7.78 7.48
N LEU A 39 2.09 -8.95 6.83
CA LEU A 39 1.08 -10.00 6.91
C LEU A 39 0.87 -10.46 8.36
N GLU A 40 1.96 -10.74 9.12
CA GLU A 40 1.90 -11.10 10.54
C GLU A 40 1.21 -10.03 11.39
N VAL A 41 1.57 -8.75 11.18
CA VAL A 41 0.99 -7.61 11.93
C VAL A 41 -0.51 -7.51 11.68
N PHE A 42 -0.93 -7.56 10.42
CA PHE A 42 -2.36 -7.43 10.07
C PHE A 42 -3.17 -8.65 10.49
N GLU A 43 -2.61 -9.86 10.44
CA GLU A 43 -3.23 -11.07 10.98
C GLU A 43 -3.44 -10.94 12.50
N GLY A 44 -2.41 -10.52 13.24
CA GLY A 44 -2.52 -10.27 14.67
C GLY A 44 -3.57 -9.21 15.02
N LEU A 45 -3.59 -8.09 14.27
CA LEU A 45 -4.56 -7.01 14.46
C LEU A 45 -6.00 -7.44 14.14
N SER A 46 -6.20 -8.31 13.14
CA SER A 46 -7.55 -8.76 12.75
C SER A 46 -8.26 -9.52 13.86
N SER A 47 -7.50 -10.21 14.71
CA SER A 47 -8.01 -10.95 15.87
C SER A 47 -8.20 -10.09 17.14
N HIS A 48 -7.76 -8.83 17.11
CA HIS A 48 -7.80 -7.95 18.29
C HIS A 48 -9.19 -7.33 18.47
N LYS A 49 -9.98 -7.84 19.41
CA LYS A 49 -11.40 -7.49 19.60
C LYS A 49 -11.67 -6.01 19.87
N SER A 50 -10.76 -5.30 20.54
CA SER A 50 -10.92 -3.88 20.86
C SER A 50 -10.39 -2.95 19.77
N LEU A 51 -9.84 -3.48 18.65
CA LEU A 51 -9.34 -2.66 17.56
C LEU A 51 -10.44 -1.82 16.93
N LYS A 52 -10.19 -0.54 16.73
CA LYS A 52 -11.10 0.44 16.13
C LYS A 52 -10.64 0.92 14.75
N ALA A 53 -9.36 1.22 14.61
CA ALA A 53 -8.76 1.65 13.36
C ALA A 53 -7.27 1.31 13.32
N VAL A 54 -6.69 1.36 12.11
CA VAL A 54 -5.26 1.22 11.86
C VAL A 54 -4.76 2.48 11.18
N VAL A 55 -3.66 3.04 11.67
CA VAL A 55 -2.95 4.18 11.07
C VAL A 55 -1.60 3.70 10.57
N ILE A 56 -1.30 3.88 9.28
CA ILE A 56 -0.03 3.50 8.65
C ILE A 56 0.80 4.74 8.40
N ARG A 57 2.06 4.73 8.84
CA ARG A 57 3.06 5.77 8.61
C ARG A 57 4.38 5.16 8.14
N GLY A 58 5.24 5.95 7.53
CA GLY A 58 6.64 5.60 7.28
C GLY A 58 7.56 6.30 8.26
N ASN A 59 8.61 5.65 8.74
CA ASN A 59 9.66 6.30 9.49
C ASN A 59 10.72 6.89 8.55
N GLY A 60 11.31 8.04 8.91
CA GLY A 60 12.36 8.70 8.14
C GLY A 60 11.84 9.66 7.06
N LYS A 61 12.53 9.73 5.92
CA LYS A 61 12.32 10.77 4.89
C LYS A 61 11.10 10.52 4.00
N HIS A 62 10.71 9.28 3.79
CA HIS A 62 9.68 8.88 2.84
C HIS A 62 8.67 7.93 3.45
N PHE A 63 7.44 8.00 2.98
CA PHE A 63 6.42 7.03 3.35
C PHE A 63 6.84 5.64 2.87
N GLN A 64 7.05 5.45 1.54
CA GLN A 64 7.45 4.17 0.98
C GLN A 64 7.96 4.34 -0.46
N ALA A 65 9.15 3.80 -0.76
CA ALA A 65 9.85 4.02 -2.03
C ALA A 65 9.67 2.90 -3.09
N GLY A 66 8.66 2.04 -2.95
CA GLY A 66 8.45 0.91 -3.85
C GLY A 66 9.20 -0.34 -3.41
N ALA A 67 9.43 -1.26 -4.33
CA ALA A 67 10.21 -2.45 -4.07
C ALA A 67 11.70 -2.15 -3.93
N ASP A 68 12.40 -2.86 -3.05
CA ASP A 68 13.85 -2.81 -2.95
C ASP A 68 14.47 -3.40 -4.23
N LEU A 69 15.26 -2.61 -4.95
CA LEU A 69 15.84 -3.00 -6.24
C LEU A 69 16.81 -4.17 -6.12
N GLU A 70 17.52 -4.32 -4.99
CA GLU A 70 18.39 -5.46 -4.74
C GLU A 70 17.55 -6.73 -4.60
N TRP A 71 16.48 -6.67 -3.83
CA TRP A 71 15.53 -7.76 -3.71
C TRP A 71 14.85 -8.11 -5.04
N LEU A 72 14.46 -7.13 -5.87
CA LEU A 72 13.91 -7.39 -7.20
C LEU A 72 14.90 -8.15 -8.09
N LYS A 73 16.20 -7.82 -8.03
CA LYS A 73 17.24 -8.57 -8.75
C LYS A 73 17.38 -10.01 -8.26
N GLU A 74 17.19 -10.25 -6.98
CA GLU A 74 17.25 -11.59 -6.39
C GLU A 74 16.04 -12.42 -6.83
N ILE A 75 14.84 -11.91 -6.71
CA ILE A 75 13.64 -12.64 -7.13
C ILE A 75 13.59 -12.87 -8.63
N GLY A 76 14.18 -11.99 -9.46
CA GLY A 76 14.31 -12.19 -10.90
C GLY A 76 15.15 -13.41 -11.30
N LYS A 77 15.93 -14.00 -10.36
CA LYS A 77 16.71 -15.23 -10.57
C LYS A 77 15.97 -16.50 -10.14
N LEU A 78 14.82 -16.36 -9.47
CA LEU A 78 14.02 -17.48 -9.00
C LEU A 78 13.30 -18.18 -10.16
N THR A 79 12.92 -19.43 -9.94
CA THR A 79 12.02 -20.14 -10.85
C THR A 79 10.64 -19.48 -10.90
N LYS A 80 9.85 -19.80 -11.92
CA LYS A 80 8.47 -19.28 -12.05
C LYS A 80 7.62 -19.60 -10.82
N ASP A 81 7.74 -20.81 -10.28
CA ASP A 81 6.95 -21.25 -9.12
C ASP A 81 7.36 -20.51 -7.83
N GLU A 82 8.65 -20.32 -7.61
CA GLU A 82 9.16 -19.55 -6.48
C GLU A 82 8.72 -18.08 -6.56
N ASN A 83 8.81 -17.49 -7.75
CA ASN A 83 8.33 -16.13 -7.99
C ASN A 83 6.82 -15.98 -7.76
N PHE A 84 6.03 -16.99 -8.16
CA PHE A 84 4.61 -17.01 -7.88
C PHE A 84 4.32 -16.92 -6.39
N ILE A 85 5.04 -17.68 -5.57
CA ILE A 85 4.89 -17.65 -4.11
C ILE A 85 5.19 -16.26 -3.54
N VAL A 86 6.27 -15.62 -4.00
CA VAL A 86 6.69 -14.28 -3.56
C VAL A 86 5.65 -13.22 -3.98
N SER A 87 5.23 -13.24 -5.23
CA SER A 87 4.22 -12.30 -5.76
C SER A 87 2.87 -12.50 -5.09
N LYS A 88 2.49 -13.74 -4.81
CA LYS A 88 1.26 -14.07 -4.07
C LYS A 88 1.28 -13.46 -2.66
N LYS A 89 2.40 -13.52 -1.94
CA LYS A 89 2.54 -12.86 -0.62
C LYS A 89 2.37 -11.35 -0.73
N THR A 90 2.97 -10.72 -1.73
CA THR A 90 2.82 -9.27 -1.97
C THR A 90 1.36 -8.90 -2.28
N ALA A 91 0.70 -9.68 -3.13
CA ALA A 91 -0.71 -9.49 -3.46
C ALA A 91 -1.62 -9.69 -2.23
N LEU A 92 -1.32 -10.70 -1.39
CA LEU A 92 -2.03 -10.94 -0.13
C LEU A 92 -1.89 -9.77 0.85
N ALA A 93 -0.73 -9.10 0.91
CA ALA A 93 -0.55 -7.93 1.75
C ALA A 93 -1.47 -6.76 1.30
N ILE A 94 -1.58 -6.49 0.00
CA ILE A 94 -2.48 -5.46 -0.53
C ILE A 94 -3.96 -5.85 -0.37
N LYS A 95 -4.31 -7.12 -0.65
CA LYS A 95 -5.66 -7.66 -0.42
C LYS A 95 -6.05 -7.53 1.06
N GLY A 96 -5.15 -7.93 1.97
CA GLY A 96 -5.38 -7.86 3.41
C GLY A 96 -5.60 -6.44 3.92
N LEU A 97 -4.92 -5.43 3.34
CA LEU A 97 -5.18 -4.01 3.63
C LEU A 97 -6.55 -3.58 3.11
N THR A 98 -6.87 -3.92 1.86
CA THR A 98 -8.14 -3.56 1.22
C THR A 98 -9.33 -4.13 2.00
N GLU A 99 -9.28 -5.41 2.36
CA GLU A 99 -10.36 -6.14 3.03
C GLU A 99 -10.27 -6.11 4.56
N PHE A 100 -9.33 -5.34 5.13
CA PHE A 100 -9.14 -5.30 6.58
C PHE A 100 -10.43 -4.89 7.31
N PRO A 101 -10.82 -5.59 8.39
CA PRO A 101 -12.15 -5.43 9.00
C PRO A 101 -12.36 -4.12 9.79
N ARG A 102 -11.35 -3.25 9.82
CA ARG A 102 -11.42 -1.93 10.46
C ARG A 102 -10.92 -0.87 9.48
N PRO A 103 -11.24 0.41 9.68
CA PRO A 103 -10.70 1.49 8.87
C PRO A 103 -9.17 1.47 8.86
N VAL A 104 -8.59 1.59 7.66
CA VAL A 104 -7.14 1.76 7.45
C VAL A 104 -6.91 3.18 6.96
N ILE A 105 -6.06 3.92 7.68
CA ILE A 105 -5.73 5.31 7.41
C ILE A 105 -4.25 5.40 7.07
N SER A 106 -3.89 5.92 5.90
CA SER A 106 -2.50 6.17 5.54
C SER A 106 -2.14 7.64 5.69
N ILE A 107 -1.03 7.91 6.40
CA ILE A 107 -0.43 9.24 6.53
C ILE A 107 0.84 9.29 5.70
N VAL A 108 0.78 10.04 4.60
CA VAL A 108 1.83 10.07 3.59
C VAL A 108 2.67 11.34 3.72
N HIS A 109 3.99 11.16 3.78
CA HIS A 109 4.96 12.25 3.71
C HIS A 109 6.11 11.90 2.75
N GLY A 110 6.79 12.91 2.22
CA GLY A 110 7.90 12.72 1.31
C GLY A 110 7.52 11.89 0.06
N GLY A 111 8.29 10.87 -0.27
CA GLY A 111 8.03 10.00 -1.44
C GLY A 111 7.09 8.85 -1.15
N CYS A 112 6.16 8.60 -2.09
CA CYS A 112 5.27 7.44 -2.12
C CYS A 112 5.31 6.85 -3.53
N PHE A 113 6.05 5.75 -3.72
CA PHE A 113 6.36 5.23 -5.04
C PHE A 113 5.99 3.76 -5.19
N GLY A 114 5.62 3.35 -6.40
CA GLY A 114 5.32 1.96 -6.73
C GLY A 114 4.33 1.31 -5.77
N GLY A 115 4.71 0.20 -5.14
CA GLY A 115 3.89 -0.49 -4.14
C GLY A 115 3.40 0.40 -2.98
N GLY A 116 4.08 1.54 -2.67
CA GLY A 116 3.57 2.55 -1.75
C GLY A 116 2.26 3.17 -2.22
N THR A 117 2.11 3.42 -3.53
CA THR A 117 0.83 3.88 -4.08
C THR A 117 -0.26 2.81 -3.97
N GLY A 118 0.14 1.53 -3.98
CA GLY A 118 -0.76 0.41 -3.71
C GLY A 118 -1.29 0.39 -2.28
N ILE A 119 -0.42 0.62 -1.27
CA ILE A 119 -0.84 0.76 0.13
C ILE A 119 -1.84 1.91 0.27
N VAL A 120 -1.54 3.05 -0.35
CA VAL A 120 -2.41 4.23 -0.32
C VAL A 120 -3.76 3.96 -0.98
N ALA A 121 -3.77 3.34 -2.17
CA ALA A 121 -5.00 2.99 -2.89
C ALA A 121 -5.84 1.91 -2.19
N ALA A 122 -5.20 1.05 -1.36
CA ALA A 122 -5.87 0.04 -0.54
C ALA A 122 -6.41 0.59 0.80
N SER A 123 -6.00 1.80 1.19
CA SER A 123 -6.43 2.44 2.43
C SER A 123 -7.79 3.11 2.28
N ASP A 124 -8.59 3.10 3.35
CA ASP A 124 -9.92 3.72 3.36
C ASP A 124 -9.85 5.25 3.41
N ILE A 125 -8.85 5.80 4.12
CA ILE A 125 -8.65 7.24 4.27
C ILE A 125 -7.15 7.54 4.07
N VAL A 126 -6.86 8.61 3.33
CA VAL A 126 -5.48 9.03 3.05
C VAL A 126 -5.32 10.51 3.31
N ILE A 127 -4.35 10.84 4.15
CA ILE A 127 -3.90 12.21 4.42
C ILE A 127 -2.46 12.32 3.92
N ALA A 128 -2.15 13.31 3.12
CA ALA A 128 -0.80 13.55 2.63
C ALA A 128 -0.26 14.92 3.07
N GLU A 129 1.04 14.96 3.34
CA GLU A 129 1.76 16.22 3.49
C GLU A 129 1.80 16.97 2.15
N THR A 130 1.68 18.30 2.17
CA THR A 130 1.73 19.19 1.00
C THR A 130 2.93 18.93 0.09
N LYS A 131 4.08 18.55 0.68
CA LYS A 131 5.32 18.26 -0.05
C LYS A 131 5.45 16.83 -0.55
N SER A 132 4.43 16.00 -0.37
CA SER A 132 4.47 14.59 -0.80
C SER A 132 4.51 14.48 -2.32
N ILE A 133 5.29 13.51 -2.80
CA ILE A 133 5.44 13.20 -4.23
C ILE A 133 5.09 11.74 -4.46
N PHE A 134 4.30 11.49 -5.50
CA PHE A 134 3.82 10.16 -5.86
C PHE A 134 4.33 9.76 -7.24
N SER A 135 4.45 8.45 -7.48
CA SER A 135 4.69 7.86 -8.81
C SER A 135 4.30 6.38 -8.81
N ILE A 136 3.58 5.95 -9.84
CA ILE A 136 3.38 4.53 -10.14
C ILE A 136 4.59 4.11 -10.99
N SER A 137 5.66 3.67 -10.35
CA SER A 137 7.02 3.67 -10.92
C SER A 137 7.50 2.32 -11.46
N GLU A 138 6.69 1.28 -11.42
CA GLU A 138 7.05 -0.09 -11.74
C GLU A 138 7.60 -0.23 -13.16
N THR A 139 6.99 0.43 -14.13
CA THR A 139 7.38 0.34 -15.56
C THR A 139 8.78 0.89 -15.83
N ARG A 140 9.31 1.79 -14.98
CA ARG A 140 10.74 2.20 -15.06
C ARG A 140 11.72 1.05 -14.88
N TRP A 141 11.29 0.05 -14.13
CA TRP A 141 12.11 -1.10 -13.76
C TRP A 141 11.76 -2.34 -14.58
N GLY A 142 10.97 -2.17 -15.66
CA GLY A 142 10.52 -3.27 -16.50
C GLY A 142 9.50 -4.20 -15.82
N VAL A 143 8.87 -3.75 -14.73
CA VAL A 143 7.88 -4.52 -13.98
C VAL A 143 6.50 -3.92 -14.19
N MET A 144 5.46 -4.73 -14.17
CA MET A 144 4.07 -4.27 -14.20
C MET A 144 3.56 -4.01 -12.78
N ALA A 145 2.77 -2.95 -12.59
CA ALA A 145 2.08 -2.66 -11.33
C ALA A 145 0.84 -3.55 -11.08
N GLY A 146 0.81 -4.77 -11.64
CA GLY A 146 -0.38 -5.63 -11.74
C GLY A 146 -1.14 -5.80 -10.44
N ILE A 147 -0.44 -6.09 -9.36
CA ILE A 147 -1.01 -6.36 -8.03
C ILE A 147 -1.82 -5.16 -7.48
N ILE A 148 -1.43 -3.92 -7.82
CA ILE A 148 -2.04 -2.70 -7.27
C ILE A 148 -3.00 -2.00 -8.24
N ILE A 149 -3.06 -2.45 -9.50
CA ILE A 149 -3.94 -1.87 -10.53
C ILE A 149 -5.42 -1.89 -10.14
N PRO A 150 -5.98 -2.96 -9.57
CA PRO A 150 -7.41 -2.97 -9.18
C PRO A 150 -7.76 -1.84 -8.22
N GLN A 151 -6.97 -1.63 -7.16
CA GLN A 151 -7.16 -0.57 -6.18
C GLN A 151 -6.95 0.82 -6.80
N LEU A 152 -5.90 0.99 -7.60
CA LEU A 152 -5.64 2.23 -8.32
C LEU A 152 -6.76 2.58 -9.30
N ASN A 153 -7.27 1.62 -10.07
CA ASN A 153 -8.39 1.87 -11.00
C ASN A 153 -9.64 2.38 -10.29
N LYS A 154 -9.90 1.91 -9.06
CA LYS A 154 -11.06 2.36 -8.29
C LYS A 154 -10.86 3.70 -7.61
N SER A 155 -9.64 4.01 -7.18
CA SER A 155 -9.34 5.29 -6.53
C SER A 155 -9.16 6.44 -7.54
N ILE A 156 -8.37 6.25 -8.62
CA ILE A 156 -8.04 7.33 -9.55
C ILE A 156 -8.62 7.17 -10.96
N GLY A 157 -9.30 6.07 -11.22
CA GLY A 157 -9.89 5.74 -12.52
C GLY A 157 -8.88 5.27 -13.57
N VAL A 158 -9.32 4.39 -14.45
CA VAL A 158 -8.51 3.71 -15.48
C VAL A 158 -7.68 4.71 -16.32
N ARG A 159 -8.23 5.89 -16.63
CA ARG A 159 -7.54 6.87 -17.48
C ARG A 159 -6.31 7.45 -16.79
N ASN A 160 -6.40 7.76 -15.49
CA ASN A 160 -5.26 8.27 -14.72
C ASN A 160 -4.25 7.15 -14.43
N VAL A 161 -4.71 5.92 -14.13
CA VAL A 161 -3.82 4.76 -14.00
C VAL A 161 -3.00 4.57 -15.28
N ARG A 162 -3.63 4.55 -16.46
CA ARG A 162 -2.91 4.45 -17.74
C ARG A 162 -1.89 5.56 -17.93
N ARG A 163 -2.23 6.81 -17.59
CA ARG A 163 -1.29 7.93 -17.68
C ARG A 163 -0.07 7.68 -16.79
N TYR A 164 -0.30 7.54 -15.48
CA TYR A 164 0.77 7.56 -14.49
C TYR A 164 1.55 6.23 -14.41
N ALA A 165 0.93 5.08 -14.66
CA ALA A 165 1.62 3.81 -14.66
C ALA A 165 2.43 3.56 -15.95
N ILE A 166 1.99 4.11 -17.10
CA ILE A 166 2.74 3.98 -18.36
C ILE A 166 3.93 4.94 -18.39
N SER A 167 3.73 6.21 -17.99
CA SER A 167 4.78 7.23 -18.03
C SER A 167 5.73 7.15 -16.84
N SER A 168 5.29 6.58 -15.72
CA SER A 168 5.98 6.67 -14.42
C SER A 168 6.31 8.10 -14.00
N GLU A 169 5.61 9.11 -14.54
CA GLU A 169 5.84 10.49 -14.15
C GLU A 169 5.50 10.71 -12.68
N ARG A 170 6.21 11.65 -12.06
CA ARG A 170 5.93 12.07 -10.69
C ARG A 170 4.80 13.09 -10.68
N PHE A 171 3.95 13.04 -9.66
CA PHE A 171 2.92 14.03 -9.42
C PHE A 171 2.91 14.41 -7.92
N ASN A 172 2.48 15.63 -7.64
CA ASN A 172 2.45 16.19 -6.29
C ASN A 172 1.17 15.79 -5.52
N ALA A 173 1.10 16.21 -4.26
CA ALA A 173 -0.02 15.91 -3.37
C ALA A 173 -1.35 16.52 -3.86
N ASP A 174 -1.34 17.72 -4.43
CA ASP A 174 -2.55 18.37 -4.97
C ASP A 174 -3.11 17.59 -6.16
N GLU A 175 -2.26 17.14 -7.07
CA GLU A 175 -2.67 16.27 -8.16
C GLU A 175 -3.18 14.93 -7.64
N ALA A 176 -2.52 14.33 -6.63
CA ALA A 176 -2.98 13.10 -5.99
C ALA A 176 -4.38 13.26 -5.39
N LYS A 177 -4.68 14.41 -4.76
CA LYS A 177 -6.03 14.75 -4.26
C LYS A 177 -7.01 14.96 -5.42
N ARG A 178 -6.62 15.70 -6.45
CA ARG A 178 -7.46 15.97 -7.60
C ARG A 178 -7.93 14.70 -8.32
N ILE A 179 -7.06 13.70 -8.43
CA ILE A 179 -7.38 12.43 -9.11
C ILE A 179 -8.05 11.40 -8.18
N GLY A 180 -8.13 11.65 -6.88
CA GLY A 180 -8.80 10.79 -5.90
C GLY A 180 -7.91 9.79 -5.17
N LEU A 181 -6.57 9.85 -5.33
CA LEU A 181 -5.64 8.98 -4.59
C LEU A 181 -5.51 9.41 -3.12
N VAL A 182 -5.66 10.69 -2.84
CA VAL A 182 -5.54 11.30 -1.51
C VAL A 182 -6.81 12.07 -1.18
N HIS A 183 -7.28 11.95 0.05
CA HIS A 183 -8.49 12.65 0.51
C HIS A 183 -8.16 14.05 1.03
N GLU A 184 -7.07 14.19 1.81
CA GLU A 184 -6.68 15.46 2.40
C GLU A 184 -5.20 15.75 2.16
N VAL A 185 -4.90 17.02 1.85
CA VAL A 185 -3.53 17.53 1.70
C VAL A 185 -3.34 18.68 2.67
N LEU A 186 -2.38 18.55 3.56
CA LEU A 186 -2.16 19.47 4.67
C LEU A 186 -0.65 19.69 4.90
N ASP A 187 -0.32 20.84 5.46
CA ASP A 187 1.03 21.03 6.00
C ASP A 187 1.25 20.12 7.20
N GLN A 188 2.48 19.66 7.39
CA GLN A 188 2.85 18.65 8.39
C GLN A 188 2.29 18.96 9.80
N GLN A 189 2.29 20.23 10.19
CA GLN A 189 1.81 20.67 11.50
C GLN A 189 0.31 20.45 11.75
N PHE A 190 -0.50 20.27 10.71
CA PHE A 190 -1.95 20.08 10.81
C PHE A 190 -2.40 18.63 10.62
N ILE A 191 -1.47 17.73 10.26
CA ILE A 191 -1.80 16.33 9.94
C ILE A 191 -2.36 15.60 11.16
N ASP A 192 -1.71 15.75 12.33
CA ASP A 192 -2.13 15.02 13.52
C ASP A 192 -3.47 15.54 14.07
N GLU A 193 -3.73 16.85 14.00
CA GLU A 193 -5.04 17.42 14.35
C GLU A 193 -6.15 16.86 13.45
N LYS A 194 -5.91 16.80 12.14
CA LYS A 194 -6.87 16.24 11.19
C LYS A 194 -7.09 14.74 11.40
N LEU A 195 -6.02 13.99 11.66
CA LEU A 195 -6.10 12.56 11.98
C LEU A 195 -6.96 12.34 13.24
N GLU A 196 -6.69 13.06 14.33
CA GLU A 196 -7.48 12.94 15.57
C GLU A 196 -8.95 13.26 15.32
N SER A 197 -9.25 14.31 14.58
CA SER A 197 -10.64 14.63 14.19
C SER A 197 -11.33 13.48 13.45
N ILE A 198 -10.65 12.78 12.55
CA ILE A 198 -11.19 11.63 11.83
C ILE A 198 -11.38 10.44 12.77
N LEU A 199 -10.40 10.18 13.63
CA LEU A 199 -10.46 9.10 14.62
C LEU A 199 -11.61 9.30 15.60
N ASP A 200 -11.85 10.52 16.08
CA ASP A 200 -12.98 10.84 16.95
C ASP A 200 -14.32 10.49 16.29
N HIS A 201 -14.49 10.80 15.00
CA HIS A 201 -15.70 10.40 14.27
C HIS A 201 -15.82 8.88 14.12
N ILE A 202 -14.72 8.17 13.83
CA ILE A 202 -14.70 6.70 13.73
C ILE A 202 -15.07 6.06 15.08
N LEU A 203 -14.56 6.60 16.20
CA LEU A 203 -14.83 6.08 17.54
C LEU A 203 -16.30 6.20 17.97
N LEU A 204 -17.05 7.13 17.39
CA LEU A 204 -18.50 7.26 17.58
C LEU A 204 -19.32 6.24 16.79
N CYS A 205 -18.71 5.54 15.81
CA CYS A 205 -19.40 4.61 14.94
C CYS A 205 -19.36 3.17 15.47
N GLY A 206 -20.41 2.40 15.17
CA GLY A 206 -20.46 0.97 15.51
C GLY A 206 -19.48 0.16 14.65
N PRO A 207 -18.54 -0.59 15.25
CA PRO A 207 -17.50 -1.32 14.49
C PRO A 207 -18.05 -2.30 13.46
N GLU A 208 -19.15 -2.96 13.75
CA GLU A 208 -19.81 -3.90 12.82
C GLU A 208 -20.43 -3.15 11.63
N ALA A 209 -21.07 -2.00 11.89
CA ALA A 209 -21.65 -1.18 10.83
C ALA A 209 -20.58 -0.62 9.89
N ILE A 210 -19.41 -0.22 10.43
CA ILE A 210 -18.24 0.17 9.64
C ILE A 210 -17.80 -0.98 8.74
N TYR A 211 -17.61 -2.17 9.31
CA TYR A 211 -17.16 -3.36 8.56
C TYR A 211 -18.13 -3.69 7.42
N GLN A 212 -19.43 -3.82 7.72
CA GLN A 212 -20.44 -4.16 6.70
C GLN A 212 -20.52 -3.09 5.61
N THR A 213 -20.41 -1.80 5.96
CA THR A 213 -20.41 -0.70 5.00
C THR A 213 -19.19 -0.78 4.07
N LYS A 214 -18.00 -0.97 4.64
CA LYS A 214 -16.76 -1.14 3.87
C LYS A 214 -16.84 -2.32 2.93
N MET A 215 -17.21 -3.51 3.45
CA MET A 215 -17.28 -4.74 2.63
C MET A 215 -18.34 -4.62 1.53
N ARG A 216 -19.46 -3.96 1.80
CA ARG A 216 -20.47 -3.72 0.76
C ARG A 216 -19.95 -2.78 -0.32
N ALA A 217 -19.29 -1.70 0.04
CA ALA A 217 -18.69 -0.77 -0.93
C ALA A 217 -17.62 -1.45 -1.79
N LEU A 218 -16.74 -2.26 -1.18
CA LEU A 218 -15.71 -3.01 -1.91
C LEU A 218 -16.31 -4.04 -2.87
N LYS A 219 -17.37 -4.74 -2.45
CA LYS A 219 -18.08 -5.71 -3.29
C LYS A 219 -18.71 -5.04 -4.51
N GLU A 220 -19.42 -3.94 -4.34
CA GLU A 220 -20.02 -3.17 -5.45
C GLU A 220 -18.95 -2.59 -6.38
N ALA A 221 -17.75 -2.34 -5.85
CA ALA A 221 -16.60 -1.90 -6.64
C ALA A 221 -15.84 -3.04 -7.33
N ASN A 222 -16.23 -4.32 -7.16
CA ASN A 222 -15.49 -5.50 -7.64
C ASN A 222 -14.02 -5.51 -7.17
N LEU A 223 -13.79 -5.14 -5.89
CA LEU A 223 -12.48 -5.20 -5.24
C LEU A 223 -12.31 -6.42 -4.34
N ILE A 224 -13.38 -7.19 -4.12
CA ILE A 224 -13.33 -8.49 -3.45
C ILE A 224 -13.21 -9.55 -4.54
N LEU A 225 -11.98 -10.03 -4.75
CA LEU A 225 -11.68 -11.04 -5.76
C LEU A 225 -11.90 -12.44 -5.17
N ASP A 226 -12.50 -13.34 -5.95
CA ASP A 226 -12.50 -14.76 -5.62
C ASP A 226 -11.08 -15.36 -5.78
N GLU A 227 -10.91 -16.63 -5.37
CA GLU A 227 -9.60 -17.27 -5.39
C GLU A 227 -9.03 -17.41 -6.82
N LYS A 228 -9.88 -17.62 -7.80
CA LYS A 228 -9.47 -17.76 -9.21
C LYS A 228 -9.01 -16.41 -9.75
N GLU A 229 -9.83 -15.38 -9.62
CA GLU A 229 -9.50 -14.00 -10.04
C GLU A 229 -8.22 -13.50 -9.38
N PHE A 230 -8.04 -13.80 -8.08
CA PHE A 230 -6.83 -13.45 -7.34
C PHE A 230 -5.58 -14.14 -7.88
N ASN A 231 -5.66 -15.46 -8.15
CA ASN A 231 -4.53 -16.20 -8.70
C ASN A 231 -4.19 -15.73 -10.14
N GLU A 232 -5.18 -15.46 -10.98
CA GLU A 232 -4.99 -14.88 -12.31
C GLU A 232 -4.25 -13.54 -12.25
N LEU A 233 -4.63 -12.64 -11.33
CA LEU A 233 -3.95 -11.37 -11.11
C LEU A 233 -2.46 -11.56 -10.74
N VAL A 234 -2.16 -12.53 -9.89
CA VAL A 234 -0.78 -12.86 -9.49
C VAL A 234 0.02 -13.42 -10.67
N GLU A 235 -0.56 -14.30 -11.48
CA GLU A 235 0.09 -14.88 -12.67
C GLU A 235 0.39 -13.83 -13.74
N GLU A 236 -0.54 -12.93 -14.01
CA GLU A 236 -0.33 -11.82 -14.96
C GLU A 236 0.82 -10.91 -14.52
N HIS A 237 0.89 -10.58 -13.23
CA HIS A 237 2.00 -9.80 -12.68
C HIS A 237 3.36 -10.47 -12.92
N LEU A 238 3.42 -11.79 -12.75
CA LEU A 238 4.64 -12.57 -12.93
C LEU A 238 5.11 -12.66 -14.37
N SER A 239 4.19 -12.70 -15.33
CA SER A 239 4.54 -12.92 -16.74
C SER A 239 5.54 -11.87 -17.27
N LEU A 240 5.59 -10.69 -16.66
CA LEU A 240 6.45 -9.58 -17.05
C LEU A 240 7.74 -9.48 -16.24
N ILE A 241 7.83 -10.07 -15.04
CA ILE A 241 9.10 -10.11 -14.28
C ILE A 241 10.18 -10.90 -15.03
N HIS A 242 9.78 -11.90 -15.81
CA HIS A 242 10.69 -12.73 -16.60
C HIS A 242 10.98 -12.21 -18.04
N ILE A 243 10.21 -11.24 -18.54
CA ILE A 243 10.36 -10.71 -19.91
C ILE A 243 11.31 -9.51 -19.94
N SER A 244 11.53 -8.85 -18.81
CA SER A 244 12.42 -7.70 -18.77
C SER A 244 13.88 -8.13 -18.88
N GLU A 245 14.44 -8.14 -20.11
CA GLU A 245 15.87 -7.81 -20.23
C GLU A 245 16.09 -6.49 -19.46
N PRO A 246 17.12 -6.42 -18.60
CA PRO A 246 17.39 -5.22 -17.83
C PRO A 246 17.85 -4.09 -18.75
N THR A 247 16.91 -3.48 -19.46
CA THR A 247 17.16 -2.24 -20.20
C THR A 247 17.34 -1.13 -19.16
N ARG A 248 18.61 -0.92 -18.74
CA ARG A 248 19.11 0.18 -17.90
C ARG A 248 19.00 0.01 -16.38
N LEU A 249 19.59 -1.05 -15.83
CA LEU A 249 20.05 -1.02 -14.43
C LEU A 249 21.47 -0.42 -14.28
N ASP A 250 22.12 -0.03 -15.37
CA ASP A 250 23.53 0.40 -15.41
C ASP A 250 23.68 1.92 -15.64
N GLY A 251 22.84 2.72 -15.04
CA GLY A 251 23.03 4.15 -15.21
C GLY A 251 22.05 5.05 -14.49
N ILE A 252 22.13 5.10 -13.17
CA ILE A 252 21.89 6.32 -12.37
C ILE A 252 22.74 6.20 -11.09
#